data_c1a1db4d4113c9ae622b344cc9fb9340
#
_entry.id   c1a1db4d4113c9ae622b344cc9fb9340
#
_cell.length_a   1.000
_cell.length_b   1.000
_cell.length_c   1.000
_cell.angle_alpha   90.00
_cell.angle_beta   90.00
_cell.angle_gamma   90.00
#
_symmetry.space_group_name_H-M   'P 1'
#
loop_
_entity.id
_entity.type
_entity.pdbx_description
1 polymer ?
#
loop_
_entity_poly.entity_id
_entity_poly.type
_entity_poly.pdbx_seq_one_letter_code
_entity_poly.pdbx_strand_id
1 'polypeptide(L)'
;LIPLWNVYSFFVTYANIDGYEPSETAFEDLTNPMDRWITSAMQRFVQEVTAAFEAYDIQKACSLFVPFMDDLNNWYIRRSRRRFWKGENDTDKKQAYDTLYKVLMTFIKAVAPIIPFTTEDIYQNLRTSDMEQSVHLCMYPDYDEQERDLALESQMSLAQKAIAMGRSLRASNNLKIRQPLKTVFLVDREEDERAILLSMQDIIAEELNVKEVHISSDESELVDYSAKANFKVLGSKLGKDMKEVAALIAALDGRVIASMLDGKSHTVVYSKGEIAISKDEIIVQRTELEGVKVLNDGSLTVGFDTKVTQELLEEGIARDIVRSIQNLRKESGFEVSDRIRLTWDGDDVVKRVFEHFGQTIAKETLSNSMSFATLDGEAIDCGDHMVRLAVEKE
;
A
#
# COMPACT_ATOMS: atom_id res chain seq x y z
N LEU A 1 -21.08 -4.96 3.18
CA LEU A 1 -21.56 -5.98 2.20
C LEU A 1 -20.98 -5.75 0.80
N ILE A 2 -20.94 -4.52 0.29
CA ILE A 2 -20.43 -4.22 -1.07
C ILE A 2 -19.02 -4.80 -1.31
N PRO A 3 -18.03 -4.64 -0.40
CA PRO A 3 -16.71 -5.25 -0.60
C PRO A 3 -16.74 -6.78 -0.73
N LEU A 4 -17.55 -7.48 0.06
CA LEU A 4 -17.72 -8.93 -0.03
C LEU A 4 -18.29 -9.34 -1.39
N TRP A 5 -19.32 -8.63 -1.85
CA TRP A 5 -19.92 -8.87 -3.15
C TRP A 5 -18.94 -8.64 -4.31
N ASN A 6 -18.09 -7.64 -4.19
CA ASN A 6 -17.04 -7.38 -5.19
C ASN A 6 -16.02 -8.51 -5.27
N VAL A 7 -15.60 -9.07 -4.12
CA VAL A 7 -14.70 -10.25 -4.07
C VAL A 7 -15.36 -11.45 -4.75
N TYR A 8 -16.59 -11.73 -4.37
CA TYR A 8 -17.37 -12.83 -4.94
C TYR A 8 -17.54 -12.67 -6.46
N SER A 9 -17.99 -11.51 -6.92
CA SER A 9 -18.16 -11.23 -8.36
C SER A 9 -16.85 -11.34 -9.12
N PHE A 10 -15.75 -10.85 -8.56
CA PHE A 10 -14.41 -10.99 -9.14
C PHE A 10 -14.06 -12.48 -9.29
N PHE A 11 -14.18 -13.25 -8.21
CA PHE A 11 -13.87 -14.68 -8.24
C PHE A 11 -14.69 -15.42 -9.29
N VAL A 12 -16.02 -15.31 -9.25
CA VAL A 12 -16.92 -16.05 -10.16
C VAL A 12 -16.68 -15.66 -11.62
N THR A 13 -16.46 -14.37 -11.90
CA THR A 13 -16.20 -13.90 -13.27
C THR A 13 -14.99 -14.60 -13.87
N TYR A 14 -13.87 -14.62 -13.19
CA TYR A 14 -12.64 -15.22 -13.71
C TYR A 14 -12.64 -16.74 -13.61
N ALA A 15 -13.21 -17.33 -12.57
CA ALA A 15 -13.38 -18.77 -12.43
C ALA A 15 -14.18 -19.36 -13.59
N ASN A 16 -15.27 -18.69 -13.99
CA ASN A 16 -16.08 -19.13 -15.15
C ASN A 16 -15.34 -19.01 -16.49
N ILE A 17 -14.58 -17.93 -16.69
CA ILE A 17 -13.78 -17.72 -17.91
C ILE A 17 -12.71 -18.82 -18.04
N ASP A 18 -12.03 -19.14 -16.95
CA ASP A 18 -10.92 -20.10 -16.93
C ASP A 18 -11.37 -21.55 -16.72
N GLY A 19 -12.65 -21.80 -16.47
CA GLY A 19 -13.18 -23.15 -16.17
C GLY A 19 -12.57 -23.74 -14.89
N TYR A 20 -12.38 -22.90 -13.87
CA TYR A 20 -11.78 -23.32 -12.61
C TYR A 20 -12.69 -24.29 -11.86
N GLU A 21 -12.13 -25.41 -11.45
CA GLU A 21 -12.77 -26.36 -10.52
C GLU A 21 -12.07 -26.27 -9.15
N PRO A 22 -12.82 -26.15 -8.04
CA PRO A 22 -12.26 -26.05 -6.71
C PRO A 22 -11.32 -27.21 -6.38
N SER A 23 -10.13 -26.86 -5.91
CA SER A 23 -9.14 -27.81 -5.44
C SER A 23 -8.46 -27.26 -4.17
N GLU A 24 -7.73 -28.11 -3.48
CA GLU A 24 -7.00 -27.72 -2.28
C GLU A 24 -5.50 -27.67 -2.57
N THR A 25 -4.89 -26.52 -2.26
CA THR A 25 -3.42 -26.42 -2.16
C THR A 25 -3.07 -26.32 -0.67
N ALA A 26 -2.18 -27.19 -0.20
CA ALA A 26 -1.72 -27.16 1.18
C ALA A 26 -0.94 -25.85 1.47
N PHE A 27 -1.00 -25.38 2.71
CA PHE A 27 -0.36 -24.10 3.08
C PHE A 27 1.15 -24.09 2.83
N GLU A 28 1.83 -25.21 3.09
CA GLU A 28 3.27 -25.40 2.84
C GLU A 28 3.65 -25.33 1.37
N ASP A 29 2.73 -25.68 0.47
CA ASP A 29 2.93 -25.68 -0.99
C ASP A 29 2.67 -24.32 -1.62
N LEU A 30 2.09 -23.37 -0.88
CA LEU A 30 1.87 -22.01 -1.35
C LEU A 30 3.20 -21.28 -1.57
N THR A 31 3.50 -20.97 -2.80
CA THR A 31 4.76 -20.32 -3.20
C THR A 31 4.70 -18.80 -3.18
N ASN A 32 3.51 -18.24 -3.37
CA ASN A 32 3.33 -16.79 -3.42
C ASN A 32 3.13 -16.23 -2.00
N PRO A 33 3.93 -15.24 -1.56
CA PRO A 33 3.80 -14.64 -0.23
C PRO A 33 2.41 -14.04 0.04
N MET A 34 1.71 -13.55 -1.00
CA MET A 34 0.37 -12.98 -0.83
C MET A 34 -0.67 -14.06 -0.50
N ASP A 35 -0.53 -15.27 -1.08
CA ASP A 35 -1.41 -16.40 -0.78
C ASP A 35 -1.20 -16.89 0.66
N ARG A 36 0.06 -17.05 1.09
CA ARG A 36 0.41 -17.38 2.47
C ARG A 36 -0.12 -16.34 3.46
N TRP A 37 0.10 -15.07 3.15
CA TRP A 37 -0.33 -13.97 4.02
C TRP A 37 -1.84 -13.92 4.20
N ILE A 38 -2.62 -13.98 3.12
CA ILE A 38 -4.09 -13.87 3.24
C ILE A 38 -4.70 -15.10 3.91
N THR A 39 -4.11 -16.29 3.70
CA THR A 39 -4.50 -17.52 4.41
C THR A 39 -4.22 -17.38 5.91
N SER A 40 -3.02 -16.90 6.29
CA SER A 40 -2.68 -16.63 7.69
C SER A 40 -3.59 -15.58 8.32
N ALA A 41 -3.87 -14.48 7.61
CA ALA A 41 -4.80 -13.45 8.06
C ALA A 41 -6.23 -13.99 8.24
N MET A 42 -6.66 -14.94 7.38
CA MET A 42 -7.94 -15.62 7.52
C MET A 42 -7.99 -16.45 8.81
N GLN A 43 -6.93 -17.18 9.12
CA GLN A 43 -6.85 -17.93 10.38
C GLN A 43 -6.89 -17.03 11.61
N ARG A 44 -6.18 -15.89 11.56
CA ARG A 44 -6.31 -14.85 12.61
C ARG A 44 -7.75 -14.38 12.76
N PHE A 45 -8.42 -14.09 11.65
CA PHE A 45 -9.81 -13.66 11.65
C PHE A 45 -10.73 -14.73 12.28
N VAL A 46 -10.60 -16.01 11.91
CA VAL A 46 -11.39 -17.12 12.49
C VAL A 46 -11.17 -17.20 13.99
N GLN A 47 -9.92 -17.14 14.45
CA GLN A 47 -9.59 -17.18 15.89
C GLN A 47 -10.26 -16.03 16.67
N GLU A 48 -10.11 -14.80 16.16
CA GLU A 48 -10.61 -13.60 16.85
C GLU A 48 -12.13 -13.52 16.83
N VAL A 49 -12.78 -13.87 15.70
CA VAL A 49 -14.24 -13.83 15.59
C VAL A 49 -14.90 -14.93 16.43
N THR A 50 -14.30 -16.12 16.47
CA THR A 50 -14.77 -17.22 17.34
C THR A 50 -14.71 -16.81 18.81
N ALA A 51 -13.57 -16.25 19.26
CA ALA A 51 -13.41 -15.77 20.63
C ALA A 51 -14.44 -14.66 20.97
N ALA A 52 -14.74 -13.77 20.01
CA ALA A 52 -15.77 -12.73 20.22
C ALA A 52 -17.17 -13.34 20.35
N PHE A 53 -17.51 -14.34 19.53
CA PHE A 53 -18.81 -15.03 19.63
C PHE A 53 -18.94 -15.81 20.94
N GLU A 54 -17.91 -16.53 21.36
CA GLU A 54 -17.90 -17.24 22.65
C GLU A 54 -18.06 -16.30 23.84
N ALA A 55 -17.52 -15.07 23.73
CA ALA A 55 -17.71 -14.02 24.73
C ALA A 55 -19.06 -13.28 24.61
N TYR A 56 -19.90 -13.64 23.63
CA TYR A 56 -21.16 -12.92 23.30
C TYR A 56 -20.95 -11.46 22.91
N ASP A 57 -19.75 -11.10 22.46
CA ASP A 57 -19.39 -9.74 22.00
C ASP A 57 -19.61 -9.61 20.49
N ILE A 58 -20.87 -9.43 20.11
CA ILE A 58 -21.28 -9.29 18.70
C ILE A 58 -20.70 -8.02 18.08
N GLN A 59 -20.56 -6.95 18.86
CA GLN A 59 -19.97 -5.70 18.37
C GLN A 59 -18.49 -5.92 17.98
N LYS A 60 -17.74 -6.60 18.83
CA LYS A 60 -16.35 -6.99 18.53
C LYS A 60 -16.29 -7.87 17.30
N ALA A 61 -17.11 -8.93 17.21
CA ALA A 61 -17.16 -9.81 16.05
C ALA A 61 -17.39 -9.02 14.75
N CYS A 62 -18.39 -8.13 14.72
CA CYS A 62 -18.67 -7.29 13.55
C CYS A 62 -17.49 -6.34 13.21
N SER A 63 -16.79 -5.82 14.20
CA SER A 63 -15.67 -4.88 14.00
C SER A 63 -14.47 -5.52 13.27
N LEU A 64 -14.32 -6.84 13.33
CA LEU A 64 -13.26 -7.60 12.67
C LEU A 64 -13.49 -7.75 11.15
N PHE A 65 -14.72 -7.62 10.67
CA PHE A 65 -15.07 -7.84 9.28
C PHE A 65 -14.43 -6.80 8.33
N VAL A 66 -14.46 -5.52 8.72
CA VAL A 66 -14.01 -4.43 7.87
C VAL A 66 -12.50 -4.51 7.62
N PRO A 67 -11.63 -4.66 8.64
CA PRO A 67 -10.19 -4.80 8.43
C PRO A 67 -9.84 -6.01 7.56
N PHE A 68 -10.46 -7.19 7.81
CA PHE A 68 -10.21 -8.36 6.99
C PHE A 68 -10.64 -8.18 5.53
N MET A 69 -11.80 -7.55 5.30
CA MET A 69 -12.26 -7.25 3.95
C MET A 69 -11.38 -6.22 3.25
N ASP A 70 -10.75 -5.31 3.97
CA ASP A 70 -9.73 -4.40 3.43
C ASP A 70 -8.47 -5.16 2.99
N ASP A 71 -7.96 -6.04 3.85
CA ASP A 71 -6.84 -6.93 3.53
C ASP A 71 -7.13 -7.77 2.27
N LEU A 72 -8.34 -8.35 2.18
CA LEU A 72 -8.72 -9.20 1.06
C LEU A 72 -8.89 -8.40 -0.26
N ASN A 73 -9.59 -7.26 -0.24
CA ASN A 73 -9.87 -6.48 -1.45
C ASN A 73 -8.70 -5.60 -1.88
N ASN A 74 -8.23 -4.76 -0.94
CA ASN A 74 -7.31 -3.67 -1.26
C ASN A 74 -5.86 -4.13 -1.27
N TRP A 75 -5.58 -5.32 -0.72
CA TRP A 75 -4.25 -5.89 -0.74
C TRP A 75 -4.21 -7.17 -1.58
N TYR A 76 -4.84 -8.24 -1.16
CA TYR A 76 -4.72 -9.52 -1.83
C TYR A 76 -5.23 -9.49 -3.28
N ILE A 77 -6.51 -9.18 -3.50
CA ILE A 77 -7.11 -9.19 -4.84
C ILE A 77 -6.44 -8.17 -5.75
N ARG A 78 -6.28 -6.94 -5.29
CA ARG A 78 -5.70 -5.88 -6.11
C ARG A 78 -4.30 -6.23 -6.60
N ARG A 79 -3.46 -6.81 -5.75
CA ARG A 79 -2.09 -7.20 -6.11
C ARG A 79 -2.05 -8.50 -6.92
N SER A 80 -2.99 -9.39 -6.71
CA SER A 80 -3.06 -10.68 -7.41
C SER A 80 -3.79 -10.60 -8.76
N ARG A 81 -4.39 -9.46 -9.13
CA ARG A 81 -5.22 -9.34 -10.35
C ARG A 81 -4.54 -9.86 -11.61
N ARG A 82 -3.25 -9.53 -11.80
CA ARG A 82 -2.48 -9.97 -12.98
C ARG A 82 -2.38 -11.49 -13.08
N ARG A 83 -2.40 -12.21 -11.96
CA ARG A 83 -2.36 -13.67 -11.91
C ARG A 83 -3.65 -14.28 -12.47
N PHE A 84 -4.79 -13.66 -12.20
CA PHE A 84 -6.09 -14.09 -12.76
C PHE A 84 -6.26 -13.69 -14.23
N TRP A 85 -5.61 -12.62 -14.70
CA TRP A 85 -5.75 -12.12 -16.07
C TRP A 85 -4.83 -12.78 -17.10
N LYS A 86 -3.74 -13.41 -16.67
CA LYS A 86 -2.84 -14.09 -17.60
C LYS A 86 -3.55 -15.26 -18.30
N GLY A 87 -3.26 -15.43 -19.60
CA GLY A 87 -3.90 -16.48 -20.40
C GLY A 87 -3.40 -17.90 -20.11
N GLU A 88 -2.28 -18.04 -19.41
CA GLU A 88 -1.69 -19.33 -19.06
C GLU A 88 -2.25 -19.82 -17.72
N ASN A 89 -2.75 -21.08 -17.71
CA ASN A 89 -3.18 -21.76 -16.48
C ASN A 89 -1.99 -22.49 -15.86
N ASP A 90 -1.10 -21.74 -15.23
CA ASP A 90 0.05 -22.28 -14.51
C ASP A 90 -0.25 -22.53 -13.02
N THR A 91 0.72 -23.12 -12.33
CA THR A 91 0.61 -23.43 -10.89
C THR A 91 0.33 -22.19 -10.05
N ASP A 92 0.93 -21.04 -10.37
CA ASP A 92 0.72 -19.79 -9.65
C ASP A 92 -0.71 -19.27 -9.77
N LYS A 93 -1.29 -19.34 -10.98
CA LYS A 93 -2.70 -18.98 -11.21
C LYS A 93 -3.64 -19.93 -10.46
N LYS A 94 -3.34 -21.24 -10.51
CA LYS A 94 -4.11 -22.24 -9.77
C LYS A 94 -4.08 -21.98 -8.27
N GLN A 95 -2.91 -21.73 -7.68
CA GLN A 95 -2.78 -21.39 -6.26
C GLN A 95 -3.56 -20.13 -5.89
N ALA A 96 -3.59 -19.12 -6.77
CA ALA A 96 -4.39 -17.92 -6.54
C ALA A 96 -5.89 -18.22 -6.45
N TYR A 97 -6.41 -19.09 -7.34
CA TYR A 97 -7.81 -19.52 -7.31
C TYR A 97 -8.12 -20.35 -6.07
N ASP A 98 -7.30 -21.36 -5.76
CA ASP A 98 -7.48 -22.22 -4.58
C ASP A 98 -7.48 -21.39 -3.29
N THR A 99 -6.54 -20.46 -3.17
CA THR A 99 -6.45 -19.55 -2.01
C THR A 99 -7.69 -18.66 -1.90
N LEU A 100 -8.08 -17.99 -2.99
CA LEU A 100 -9.23 -17.08 -2.95
C LEU A 100 -10.54 -17.83 -2.66
N TYR A 101 -10.72 -19.02 -3.25
CA TYR A 101 -11.85 -19.90 -2.98
C TYR A 101 -11.92 -20.30 -1.50
N LYS A 102 -10.80 -20.83 -0.96
CA LYS A 102 -10.69 -21.23 0.45
C LYS A 102 -11.00 -20.09 1.40
N VAL A 103 -10.37 -18.92 1.17
CA VAL A 103 -10.56 -17.72 2.00
C VAL A 103 -12.00 -17.25 1.94
N LEU A 104 -12.62 -17.17 0.75
CA LEU A 104 -13.99 -16.73 0.59
C LEU A 104 -14.97 -17.70 1.25
N MET A 105 -14.81 -19.01 1.05
CA MET A 105 -15.65 -20.04 1.66
C MET A 105 -15.54 -20.05 3.19
N THR A 106 -14.34 -19.91 3.74
CA THR A 106 -14.11 -19.82 5.17
C THR A 106 -14.75 -18.57 5.76
N PHE A 107 -14.56 -17.42 5.09
CA PHE A 107 -15.14 -16.15 5.52
C PHE A 107 -16.67 -16.20 5.58
N ILE A 108 -17.34 -16.66 4.51
CA ILE A 108 -18.82 -16.71 4.48
C ILE A 108 -19.39 -17.66 5.52
N LYS A 109 -18.71 -18.79 5.81
CA LYS A 109 -19.10 -19.68 6.91
C LYS A 109 -18.96 -18.99 8.27
N ALA A 110 -17.85 -18.28 8.51
CA ALA A 110 -17.59 -17.61 9.78
C ALA A 110 -18.58 -16.47 10.07
N VAL A 111 -19.02 -15.75 9.03
CA VAL A 111 -19.93 -14.59 9.18
C VAL A 111 -21.41 -14.92 8.95
N ALA A 112 -21.74 -16.16 8.58
CA ALA A 112 -23.10 -16.61 8.36
C ALA A 112 -24.07 -16.32 9.52
N PRO A 113 -23.66 -16.41 10.81
CA PRO A 113 -24.54 -16.06 11.92
C PRO A 113 -25.00 -14.60 11.94
N ILE A 114 -24.26 -13.69 11.28
CA ILE A 114 -24.56 -12.24 11.28
C ILE A 114 -25.22 -11.79 9.98
N ILE A 115 -24.76 -12.33 8.83
CA ILE A 115 -25.30 -11.96 7.51
C ILE A 115 -25.83 -13.20 6.74
N PRO A 116 -26.84 -13.90 7.31
CA PRO A 116 -27.25 -15.24 6.87
C PRO A 116 -27.68 -15.30 5.38
N PHE A 117 -28.38 -14.30 4.89
CA PHE A 117 -28.93 -14.34 3.54
C PHE A 117 -27.87 -14.14 2.46
N THR A 118 -26.96 -13.18 2.67
CA THR A 118 -25.87 -12.90 1.72
C THR A 118 -24.88 -14.07 1.66
N THR A 119 -24.56 -14.66 2.81
CA THR A 119 -23.64 -15.80 2.87
C THR A 119 -24.25 -17.04 2.24
N GLU A 120 -25.55 -17.28 2.42
CA GLU A 120 -26.25 -18.38 1.76
C GLU A 120 -26.26 -18.21 0.26
N ASP A 121 -26.58 -17.02 -0.25
CA ASP A 121 -26.60 -16.75 -1.70
C ASP A 121 -25.22 -16.99 -2.35
N ILE A 122 -24.15 -16.49 -1.74
CA ILE A 122 -22.78 -16.74 -2.19
C ILE A 122 -22.45 -18.24 -2.09
N TYR A 123 -22.78 -18.90 -0.99
CA TYR A 123 -22.50 -20.31 -0.77
C TYR A 123 -23.16 -21.20 -1.83
N GLN A 124 -24.44 -20.96 -2.15
CA GLN A 124 -25.17 -21.75 -3.15
C GLN A 124 -24.52 -21.68 -4.53
N ASN A 125 -23.86 -20.59 -4.87
CA ASN A 125 -23.15 -20.44 -6.14
C ASN A 125 -21.71 -21.01 -6.14
N LEU A 126 -21.12 -21.19 -4.96
CA LEU A 126 -19.73 -21.64 -4.83
C LEU A 126 -19.58 -23.11 -4.40
N ARG A 127 -20.62 -23.69 -3.78
CA ARG A 127 -20.56 -25.07 -3.27
C ARG A 127 -20.45 -26.09 -4.39
N THR A 128 -19.73 -27.16 -4.13
CA THR A 128 -19.68 -28.36 -4.97
C THR A 128 -20.78 -29.36 -4.56
N SER A 129 -21.00 -30.39 -5.37
CA SER A 129 -22.09 -31.36 -5.15
C SER A 129 -21.93 -32.22 -3.89
N ASP A 130 -20.72 -32.33 -3.36
CA ASP A 130 -20.34 -33.09 -2.17
C ASP A 130 -20.40 -32.28 -0.87
N MET A 131 -20.65 -30.96 -0.98
CA MET A 131 -20.78 -30.06 0.17
C MET A 131 -22.22 -30.06 0.70
N GLU A 132 -22.38 -29.54 1.92
CA GLU A 132 -23.70 -29.36 2.56
C GLU A 132 -24.64 -28.53 1.71
N GLN A 133 -25.94 -28.76 1.87
CA GLN A 133 -26.97 -28.08 1.04
C GLN A 133 -27.13 -26.59 1.35
N SER A 134 -26.67 -26.14 2.51
CA SER A 134 -26.76 -24.75 2.97
C SER A 134 -25.54 -24.40 3.80
N VAL A 135 -25.10 -23.14 3.76
CA VAL A 135 -24.02 -22.63 4.63
C VAL A 135 -24.36 -22.83 6.11
N HIS A 136 -25.66 -22.82 6.45
CA HIS A 136 -26.15 -22.99 7.83
C HIS A 136 -26.11 -24.44 8.33
N LEU A 137 -25.83 -25.41 7.45
CA LEU A 137 -25.59 -26.80 7.81
C LEU A 137 -24.11 -27.15 7.90
N CYS A 138 -23.25 -26.23 7.43
CA CYS A 138 -21.81 -26.42 7.54
C CYS A 138 -21.34 -26.32 8.99
N MET A 139 -20.27 -27.07 9.31
CA MET A 139 -19.52 -26.82 10.53
C MET A 139 -18.95 -25.40 10.51
N TYR A 140 -18.93 -24.76 11.68
CA TYR A 140 -18.26 -23.47 11.85
C TYR A 140 -16.75 -23.65 11.60
N PRO A 141 -16.06 -22.71 10.94
CA PRO A 141 -14.64 -22.86 10.65
C PRO A 141 -13.79 -22.99 11.92
N ASP A 142 -12.95 -24.01 11.95
CA ASP A 142 -11.97 -24.19 13.01
C ASP A 142 -10.69 -23.38 12.71
N TYR A 143 -10.07 -22.87 13.76
CA TYR A 143 -8.77 -22.24 13.68
C TYR A 143 -7.68 -23.29 13.51
N ASP A 144 -6.81 -23.10 12.51
CA ASP A 144 -5.64 -23.93 12.26
C ASP A 144 -4.34 -23.11 12.46
N GLU A 145 -3.61 -23.44 13.54
CA GLU A 145 -2.33 -22.80 13.85
C GLU A 145 -1.25 -23.07 12.79
N GLN A 146 -1.32 -24.20 12.09
CA GLN A 146 -0.33 -24.58 11.08
C GLN A 146 -0.41 -23.71 9.83
N GLU A 147 -1.56 -23.08 9.60
CA GLU A 147 -1.76 -22.11 8.53
C GLU A 147 -1.44 -20.66 8.95
N ARG A 148 -0.78 -20.46 10.13
CA ARG A 148 -0.37 -19.14 10.59
C ARG A 148 1.11 -18.87 10.28
N ASP A 149 1.34 -17.71 9.72
CA ASP A 149 2.69 -17.16 9.49
C ASP A 149 2.81 -15.78 10.17
N LEU A 150 3.06 -15.80 11.49
CA LEU A 150 3.11 -14.58 12.30
C LEU A 150 4.23 -13.63 11.86
N ALA A 151 5.32 -14.16 11.33
CA ALA A 151 6.41 -13.34 10.82
C ALA A 151 5.96 -12.56 9.58
N LEU A 152 5.31 -13.23 8.64
CA LEU A 152 4.79 -12.61 7.42
C LEU A 152 3.65 -11.63 7.73
N GLU A 153 2.78 -11.92 8.70
CA GLU A 153 1.75 -10.98 9.16
C GLU A 153 2.38 -9.69 9.70
N SER A 154 3.43 -9.80 10.52
CA SER A 154 4.17 -8.65 11.06
C SER A 154 4.85 -7.85 9.95
N GLN A 155 5.49 -8.52 9.00
CA GLN A 155 6.13 -7.89 7.84
C GLN A 155 5.12 -7.10 7.00
N MET A 156 3.99 -7.71 6.69
CA MET A 156 2.92 -7.05 5.93
C MET A 156 2.31 -5.88 6.70
N SER A 157 2.13 -6.00 8.00
CA SER A 157 1.59 -4.92 8.85
C SER A 157 2.51 -3.68 8.82
N LEU A 158 3.83 -3.88 8.95
CA LEU A 158 4.79 -2.77 8.88
C LEU A 158 4.83 -2.14 7.48
N ALA A 159 4.80 -2.96 6.42
CA ALA A 159 4.73 -2.47 5.05
C ALA A 159 3.43 -1.67 4.80
N GLN A 160 2.29 -2.17 5.27
CA GLN A 160 1.00 -1.48 5.19
C GLN A 160 1.04 -0.13 5.93
N LYS A 161 1.65 -0.07 7.12
CA LYS A 161 1.85 1.17 7.87
C LYS A 161 2.69 2.17 7.06
N ALA A 162 3.84 1.76 6.56
CA ALA A 162 4.72 2.61 5.74
C ALA A 162 4.00 3.15 4.50
N ILE A 163 3.24 2.30 3.82
CA ILE A 163 2.47 2.66 2.62
C ILE A 163 1.32 3.61 2.95
N ALA A 164 0.61 3.39 4.06
CA ALA A 164 -0.45 4.29 4.51
C ALA A 164 0.11 5.69 4.84
N MET A 165 1.25 5.75 5.53
CA MET A 165 1.95 7.00 5.80
C MET A 165 2.39 7.69 4.52
N GLY A 166 2.98 6.96 3.57
CA GLY A 166 3.40 7.51 2.28
C GLY A 166 2.21 8.06 1.46
N ARG A 167 1.09 7.34 1.42
CA ARG A 167 -0.14 7.83 0.75
C ARG A 167 -0.70 9.08 1.42
N SER A 168 -0.72 9.12 2.75
CA SER A 168 -1.13 10.31 3.51
C SER A 168 -0.22 11.49 3.21
N LEU A 169 1.10 11.27 3.17
CA LEU A 169 2.08 12.29 2.84
C LEU A 169 1.91 12.83 1.41
N ARG A 170 1.63 11.94 0.44
CA ARG A 170 1.29 12.36 -0.93
C ARG A 170 0.02 13.22 -0.95
N ALA A 171 -1.04 12.77 -0.28
CA ALA A 171 -2.33 13.47 -0.25
C ALA A 171 -2.21 14.87 0.37
N SER A 172 -1.51 15.00 1.51
CA SER A 172 -1.31 16.29 2.20
C SER A 172 -0.46 17.29 1.41
N ASN A 173 0.36 16.81 0.45
CA ASN A 173 1.21 17.64 -0.40
C ASN A 173 0.72 17.72 -1.86
N ASN A 174 -0.52 17.30 -2.15
CA ASN A 174 -1.12 17.30 -3.50
C ASN A 174 -0.30 16.54 -4.56
N LEU A 175 0.46 15.52 -4.14
CA LEU A 175 1.22 14.65 -5.03
C LEU A 175 0.33 13.53 -5.54
N LYS A 176 -0.05 13.56 -6.83
CA LYS A 176 -0.90 12.54 -7.46
C LYS A 176 -0.25 11.16 -7.30
N ILE A 177 -1.01 10.13 -6.88
CA ILE A 177 -0.48 8.76 -6.71
C ILE A 177 0.07 8.21 -8.04
N ARG A 178 -0.54 8.57 -9.18
CA ARG A 178 -0.09 8.14 -10.51
C ARG A 178 1.18 8.82 -10.98
N GLN A 179 1.54 9.98 -10.41
CA GLN A 179 2.82 10.60 -10.67
C GLN A 179 3.93 9.81 -9.97
N PRO A 180 4.80 9.12 -10.71
CA PRO A 180 5.95 8.45 -10.09
C PRO A 180 6.87 9.48 -9.45
N LEU A 181 7.44 9.11 -8.31
CA LEU A 181 8.53 9.87 -7.67
C LEU A 181 9.80 9.04 -7.72
N LYS A 182 10.95 9.71 -7.56
CA LYS A 182 12.22 9.02 -7.62
C LYS A 182 12.41 8.11 -6.42
N THR A 183 12.38 8.67 -5.21
CA THR A 183 12.78 7.94 -4.00
C THR A 183 11.75 8.14 -2.88
N VAL A 184 11.43 7.05 -2.20
CA VAL A 184 10.86 7.08 -0.85
C VAL A 184 11.96 6.74 0.16
N PHE A 185 12.04 7.52 1.22
CA PHE A 185 12.93 7.29 2.35
C PHE A 185 12.11 6.69 3.47
N LEU A 186 12.59 5.58 4.02
CA LEU A 186 12.03 4.93 5.19
C LEU A 186 13.11 4.92 6.27
N VAL A 187 12.89 5.68 7.31
CA VAL A 187 13.85 5.77 8.41
C VAL A 187 13.24 5.14 9.64
N ASP A 188 13.90 4.11 10.16
CA ASP A 188 13.54 3.46 11.40
C ASP A 188 14.80 3.18 12.22
N ARG A 189 14.72 3.35 13.54
CA ARG A 189 15.85 3.16 14.44
C ARG A 189 16.10 1.69 14.77
N GLU A 190 15.05 0.88 14.75
CA GLU A 190 15.11 -0.54 15.06
C GLU A 190 15.66 -1.32 13.85
N GLU A 191 16.70 -2.12 14.09
CA GLU A 191 17.37 -2.90 13.04
C GLU A 191 16.44 -3.96 12.44
N ASP A 192 15.65 -4.61 13.29
CA ASP A 192 14.70 -5.65 12.87
C ASP A 192 13.60 -5.06 11.96
N GLU A 193 13.08 -3.85 12.29
CA GLU A 193 12.09 -3.18 11.45
C GLU A 193 12.68 -2.76 10.10
N ARG A 194 13.93 -2.27 10.06
CA ARG A 194 14.62 -1.99 8.79
C ARG A 194 14.81 -3.24 7.93
N ALA A 195 15.15 -4.38 8.54
CA ALA A 195 15.27 -5.65 7.83
C ALA A 195 13.92 -6.09 7.23
N ILE A 196 12.83 -5.91 7.96
CA ILE A 196 11.47 -6.15 7.47
C ILE A 196 11.15 -5.21 6.29
N LEU A 197 11.36 -3.91 6.45
CA LEU A 197 11.10 -2.93 5.37
C LEU A 197 11.90 -3.26 4.11
N LEU A 198 13.14 -3.70 4.25
CA LEU A 198 13.99 -4.13 3.13
C LEU A 198 13.40 -5.37 2.42
N SER A 199 12.90 -6.35 3.17
CA SER A 199 12.25 -7.53 2.58
C SER A 199 10.98 -7.21 1.82
N MET A 200 10.31 -6.09 2.16
CA MET A 200 9.06 -5.63 1.58
C MET A 200 9.24 -4.47 0.58
N GLN A 201 10.48 -4.11 0.23
CA GLN A 201 10.78 -2.92 -0.58
C GLN A 201 10.06 -2.90 -1.93
N ASP A 202 9.91 -4.05 -2.60
CA ASP A 202 9.26 -4.12 -3.91
C ASP A 202 7.75 -3.81 -3.79
N ILE A 203 7.11 -4.32 -2.74
CA ILE A 203 5.72 -4.02 -2.43
C ILE A 203 5.56 -2.52 -2.14
N ILE A 204 6.44 -1.96 -1.33
CA ILE A 204 6.39 -0.54 -0.96
C ILE A 204 6.62 0.35 -2.18
N ALA A 205 7.61 0.03 -3.02
CA ALA A 205 7.91 0.78 -4.23
C ALA A 205 6.71 0.81 -5.20
N GLU A 206 6.09 -0.35 -5.43
CA GLU A 206 4.92 -0.45 -6.31
C GLU A 206 3.71 0.31 -5.76
N GLU A 207 3.41 0.17 -4.47
CA GLU A 207 2.26 0.79 -3.81
C GLU A 207 2.37 2.31 -3.67
N LEU A 208 3.59 2.79 -3.47
CA LEU A 208 3.88 4.23 -3.38
C LEU A 208 4.24 4.84 -4.73
N ASN A 209 4.34 4.02 -5.78
CA ASN A 209 4.73 4.46 -7.13
C ASN A 209 6.05 5.25 -7.11
N VAL A 210 7.11 4.61 -6.62
CA VAL A 210 8.46 5.15 -6.57
C VAL A 210 9.44 4.24 -7.29
N LYS A 211 10.56 4.79 -7.74
CA LYS A 211 11.62 4.02 -8.41
C LYS A 211 12.55 3.33 -7.44
N GLU A 212 12.77 3.97 -6.29
CA GLU A 212 13.75 3.53 -5.29
C GLU A 212 13.15 3.62 -3.89
N VAL A 213 13.50 2.66 -3.04
CA VAL A 213 13.21 2.68 -1.60
C VAL A 213 14.55 2.78 -0.88
N HIS A 214 14.77 3.88 -0.18
CA HIS A 214 15.97 4.09 0.63
C HIS A 214 15.64 3.86 2.10
N ILE A 215 16.33 2.90 2.73
CA ILE A 215 16.09 2.53 4.13
C ILE A 215 17.31 2.89 4.95
N SER A 216 17.10 3.64 6.03
CA SER A 216 18.17 4.17 6.89
C SER A 216 17.76 4.17 8.36
N SER A 217 18.74 4.33 9.24
CA SER A 217 18.52 4.63 10.66
C SER A 217 18.68 6.13 10.96
N ASP A 218 19.12 6.93 9.97
CA ASP A 218 19.45 8.35 10.14
C ASP A 218 18.50 9.23 9.30
N GLU A 219 17.85 10.17 9.97
CA GLU A 219 16.96 11.14 9.34
C GLU A 219 17.67 12.39 8.78
N SER A 220 18.99 12.51 8.93
CA SER A 220 19.73 13.73 8.56
C SER A 220 19.68 14.06 7.06
N GLU A 221 19.30 13.08 6.22
CA GLU A 221 19.04 13.27 4.78
C GLU A 221 17.67 13.88 4.48
N LEU A 222 16.78 13.92 5.47
CA LEU A 222 15.39 14.35 5.33
C LEU A 222 15.08 15.64 6.07
N VAL A 223 15.73 15.85 7.21
CA VAL A 223 15.40 16.96 8.11
C VAL A 223 16.67 17.56 8.74
N ASP A 224 16.62 18.86 8.89
CA ASP A 224 17.54 19.59 9.75
C ASP A 224 16.97 19.69 11.15
N TYR A 225 17.80 19.39 12.14
CA TYR A 225 17.48 19.57 13.53
C TYR A 225 18.06 20.87 14.04
N SER A 226 17.24 21.67 14.71
CA SER A 226 17.67 22.79 15.55
C SER A 226 17.08 22.64 16.95
N ALA A 227 17.76 23.17 17.94
CA ALA A 227 17.30 23.06 19.31
C ALA A 227 17.17 24.45 19.97
N LYS A 228 16.18 24.56 20.83
CA LYS A 228 16.05 25.70 21.78
C LYS A 228 16.12 25.16 23.19
N ALA A 229 16.71 25.93 24.09
CA ALA A 229 16.75 25.57 25.51
C ALA A 229 15.32 25.49 26.07
N ASN A 230 15.05 24.46 26.86
CA ASN A 230 13.80 24.36 27.62
C ASN A 230 13.91 25.18 28.89
N PHE A 231 13.46 26.43 28.83
CA PHE A 231 13.53 27.38 29.94
C PHE A 231 12.81 26.91 31.21
N LYS A 232 11.78 26.06 31.06
CA LYS A 232 11.04 25.53 32.22
C LYS A 232 11.90 24.56 33.04
N VAL A 233 12.76 23.79 32.36
CA VAL A 233 13.61 22.77 32.99
C VAL A 233 14.96 23.37 33.38
N LEU A 234 15.61 24.09 32.47
CA LEU A 234 16.94 24.62 32.65
C LEU A 234 16.98 25.90 33.49
N GLY A 235 15.88 26.68 33.57
CA GLY A 235 15.85 27.97 34.24
C GLY A 235 16.18 27.90 35.73
N SER A 236 15.70 26.86 36.42
CA SER A 236 16.01 26.59 37.83
C SER A 236 17.45 26.16 38.07
N LYS A 237 18.09 25.54 37.09
CA LYS A 237 19.48 25.04 37.18
C LYS A 237 20.51 26.10 36.86
N LEU A 238 20.23 26.98 35.91
CA LEU A 238 21.20 27.90 35.32
C LEU A 238 21.02 29.38 35.78
N GLY A 239 19.83 29.77 36.22
CA GLY A 239 19.57 31.11 36.69
C GLY A 239 20.05 32.21 35.72
N LYS A 240 21.04 32.99 36.12
CA LYS A 240 21.58 34.11 35.31
C LYS A 240 22.36 33.66 34.08
N ASP A 241 22.88 32.43 34.08
CA ASP A 241 23.70 31.87 32.99
C ASP A 241 22.85 31.25 31.87
N MET A 242 21.54 31.20 32.07
CA MET A 242 20.57 30.65 31.13
C MET A 242 20.68 31.22 29.71
N LYS A 243 20.95 32.54 29.59
CA LYS A 243 21.06 33.20 28.29
C LYS A 243 22.26 32.73 27.48
N GLU A 244 23.41 32.48 28.13
CA GLU A 244 24.63 31.99 27.51
C GLU A 244 24.42 30.52 27.03
N VAL A 245 23.95 29.66 27.94
CA VAL A 245 23.72 28.24 27.61
C VAL A 245 22.63 28.09 26.53
N ALA A 246 21.59 28.91 26.54
CA ALA A 246 20.55 28.89 25.49
C ALA A 246 21.12 29.25 24.11
N ALA A 247 22.08 30.17 24.03
CA ALA A 247 22.75 30.51 22.77
C ALA A 247 23.63 29.35 22.28
N LEU A 248 24.32 28.67 23.18
CA LEU A 248 25.15 27.50 22.86
C LEU A 248 24.27 26.32 22.41
N ILE A 249 23.14 26.08 23.05
CA ILE A 249 22.15 25.05 22.62
C ILE A 249 21.60 25.37 21.21
N ALA A 250 21.30 26.63 20.93
CA ALA A 250 20.79 27.07 19.63
C ALA A 250 21.83 26.92 18.49
N ALA A 251 23.12 26.86 18.83
CA ALA A 251 24.23 26.69 17.93
C ALA A 251 24.68 25.22 17.80
N LEU A 252 23.99 24.26 18.43
CA LEU A 252 24.32 22.83 18.29
C LEU A 252 24.10 22.34 16.86
N ASP A 253 25.02 21.52 16.40
CA ASP A 253 24.91 20.82 15.14
C ASP A 253 23.73 19.84 15.15
N GLY A 254 23.02 19.71 14.04
CA GLY A 254 21.86 18.82 13.91
C GLY A 254 22.15 17.36 14.26
N ARG A 255 23.37 16.86 13.97
CA ARG A 255 23.79 15.50 14.32
C ARG A 255 23.94 15.31 15.82
N VAL A 256 24.41 16.34 16.53
CA VAL A 256 24.48 16.34 17.99
C VAL A 256 23.09 16.24 18.56
N ILE A 257 22.16 17.04 18.04
CA ILE A 257 20.76 17.04 18.47
C ILE A 257 20.11 15.67 18.19
N ALA A 258 20.36 15.09 17.01
CA ALA A 258 19.90 13.74 16.68
C ALA A 258 20.41 12.70 17.70
N SER A 259 21.69 12.75 18.05
CA SER A 259 22.28 11.84 19.06
C SER A 259 21.65 12.01 20.47
N MET A 260 21.21 13.24 20.78
CA MET A 260 20.50 13.50 22.04
C MET A 260 19.08 12.91 22.03
N LEU A 261 18.41 12.89 20.89
CA LEU A 261 17.12 12.23 20.71
C LEU A 261 17.24 10.71 20.91
N ASP A 262 18.41 10.12 20.58
CA ASP A 262 18.74 8.71 20.85
C ASP A 262 19.12 8.43 22.32
N GLY A 263 18.91 9.40 23.20
CA GLY A 263 19.12 9.25 24.65
C GLY A 263 20.54 9.58 25.14
N LYS A 264 21.44 10.07 24.26
CA LYS A 264 22.76 10.55 24.68
C LYS A 264 22.65 11.96 25.26
N SER A 265 23.48 12.25 26.28
CA SER A 265 23.64 13.63 26.77
C SER A 265 24.78 14.32 26.03
N HIS A 266 24.67 15.61 25.80
CA HIS A 266 25.74 16.44 25.24
C HIS A 266 26.23 17.44 26.25
N THR A 267 27.55 17.55 26.45
CA THR A 267 28.16 18.52 27.38
C THR A 267 28.38 19.86 26.71
N VAL A 268 27.75 20.87 27.25
CA VAL A 268 27.90 22.27 26.82
C VAL A 268 28.85 22.99 27.80
N VAL A 269 29.92 23.57 27.25
CA VAL A 269 30.90 24.35 28.02
C VAL A 269 30.52 25.82 27.94
N TYR A 270 30.37 26.48 29.09
CA TYR A 270 30.04 27.89 29.20
C TYR A 270 30.98 28.61 30.17
N SER A 271 30.87 29.90 30.34
CA SER A 271 31.83 30.73 31.07
C SER A 271 32.15 30.30 32.51
N LYS A 272 31.25 29.56 33.16
CA LYS A 272 31.40 29.12 34.56
C LYS A 272 31.63 27.61 34.73
N GLY A 273 31.74 26.86 33.68
CA GLY A 273 31.98 25.41 33.72
C GLY A 273 31.32 24.65 32.57
N GLU A 274 30.91 23.46 32.88
CA GLU A 274 30.25 22.56 31.90
C GLU A 274 28.94 22.03 32.47
N ILE A 275 27.99 21.80 31.56
CA ILE A 275 26.70 21.21 31.91
C ILE A 275 26.34 20.13 30.89
N ALA A 276 25.97 18.94 31.37
CA ALA A 276 25.41 17.91 30.53
C ALA A 276 23.93 18.22 30.24
N ILE A 277 23.60 18.33 28.99
CA ILE A 277 22.23 18.59 28.49
C ILE A 277 21.65 17.31 27.95
N SER A 278 20.45 16.96 28.39
CA SER A 278 19.65 15.82 27.92
C SER A 278 18.52 16.28 26.98
N LYS A 279 17.85 15.32 26.34
CA LYS A 279 16.72 15.61 25.46
C LYS A 279 15.57 16.37 26.10
N ASP A 280 15.34 16.17 27.41
CA ASP A 280 14.24 16.82 28.15
C ASP A 280 14.52 18.31 28.43
N GLU A 281 15.79 18.71 28.32
CA GLU A 281 16.28 20.08 28.57
C GLU A 281 16.34 20.93 27.31
N ILE A 282 16.02 20.35 26.15
CA ILE A 282 15.92 21.04 24.87
C ILE A 282 14.52 20.89 24.24
N ILE A 283 14.15 21.87 23.45
CA ILE A 283 12.98 21.84 22.58
C ILE A 283 13.52 21.70 21.16
N VAL A 284 13.41 20.50 20.58
CA VAL A 284 13.89 20.22 19.24
C VAL A 284 12.88 20.76 18.22
N GLN A 285 13.40 21.48 17.24
CA GLN A 285 12.67 21.88 16.05
C GLN A 285 13.21 21.05 14.87
N ARG A 286 12.30 20.47 14.13
CA ARG A 286 12.55 19.64 12.96
C ARG A 286 12.07 20.39 11.73
N THR A 287 12.95 20.63 10.78
CA THR A 287 12.65 21.36 9.54
C THR A 287 12.97 20.44 8.36
N GLU A 288 12.01 20.24 7.47
CA GLU A 288 12.21 19.46 6.25
C GLU A 288 13.27 20.11 5.36
N LEU A 289 14.12 19.30 4.74
CA LEU A 289 15.07 19.77 3.73
C LEU A 289 14.34 20.19 2.44
N GLU A 290 14.97 21.07 1.66
CA GLU A 290 14.39 21.55 0.41
C GLU A 290 14.17 20.41 -0.60
N GLY A 291 12.95 20.30 -1.10
CA GLY A 291 12.55 19.25 -2.04
C GLY A 291 12.22 17.91 -1.39
N VAL A 292 12.16 17.85 -0.06
CA VAL A 292 11.76 16.66 0.70
C VAL A 292 10.48 16.95 1.48
N LYS A 293 9.60 15.96 1.56
CA LYS A 293 8.42 15.96 2.43
C LYS A 293 8.47 14.77 3.35
N VAL A 294 8.10 14.96 4.61
CA VAL A 294 8.32 13.96 5.66
C VAL A 294 7.10 13.80 6.56
N LEU A 295 6.79 12.57 6.93
CA LEU A 295 5.79 12.22 7.94
C LEU A 295 6.43 11.23 8.93
N ASN A 296 6.27 11.50 10.22
CA ASN A 296 6.74 10.61 11.29
C ASN A 296 5.56 10.06 12.08
N ASP A 297 5.61 8.78 12.40
CA ASP A 297 4.69 8.11 13.32
C ASP A 297 5.43 7.07 14.16
N GLY A 298 5.73 7.44 15.41
CA GLY A 298 6.50 6.61 16.34
C GLY A 298 7.95 6.45 15.91
N SER A 299 8.40 5.20 15.71
CA SER A 299 9.76 4.86 15.27
C SER A 299 9.97 5.14 13.79
N LEU A 300 8.91 5.01 12.98
CA LEU A 300 8.99 5.08 11.53
C LEU A 300 8.83 6.51 11.01
N THR A 301 9.75 6.92 10.15
CA THR A 301 9.65 8.14 9.34
C THR A 301 9.59 7.78 7.88
N VAL A 302 8.62 8.36 7.17
CA VAL A 302 8.48 8.23 5.70
C VAL A 302 8.74 9.58 5.07
N GLY A 303 9.63 9.63 4.07
CA GLY A 303 9.93 10.85 3.31
C GLY A 303 9.88 10.61 1.81
N PHE A 304 9.58 11.64 1.03
CA PHE A 304 9.69 11.62 -0.43
C PHE A 304 10.63 12.68 -0.95
N ASP A 305 11.47 12.30 -1.93
CA ASP A 305 12.02 13.29 -2.87
C ASP A 305 10.89 13.74 -3.79
N THR A 306 10.53 15.03 -3.69
CA THR A 306 9.41 15.61 -4.44
C THR A 306 9.85 16.22 -5.78
N LYS A 307 11.13 16.14 -6.12
CA LYS A 307 11.64 16.63 -7.40
C LYS A 307 11.21 15.68 -8.53
N VAL A 308 10.39 16.21 -9.44
CA VAL A 308 9.92 15.46 -10.60
C VAL A 308 10.81 15.78 -11.79
N THR A 309 11.48 14.77 -12.32
CA THR A 309 12.24 14.88 -13.58
C THR A 309 11.32 14.85 -14.79
N GLN A 310 11.79 15.27 -15.95
CA GLN A 310 11.03 15.21 -17.20
C GLN A 310 10.55 13.77 -17.51
N GLU A 311 11.42 12.78 -17.30
CA GLU A 311 11.08 11.37 -17.50
C GLU A 311 9.97 10.89 -16.57
N LEU A 312 10.03 11.25 -15.28
CA LEU A 312 8.97 10.93 -14.31
C LEU A 312 7.66 11.64 -14.64
N LEU A 313 7.73 12.85 -15.17
CA LEU A 313 6.53 13.57 -15.62
C LEU A 313 5.88 12.85 -16.81
N GLU A 314 6.65 12.49 -17.82
CA GLU A 314 6.17 11.76 -19.01
C GLU A 314 5.59 10.38 -18.63
N GLU A 315 6.21 9.67 -17.69
CA GLU A 315 5.65 8.42 -17.18
C GLU A 315 4.32 8.64 -16.44
N GLY A 316 4.20 9.71 -15.67
CA GLY A 316 2.95 10.10 -15.02
C GLY A 316 1.82 10.33 -16.02
N ILE A 317 2.11 11.05 -17.11
CA ILE A 317 1.18 11.28 -18.21
C ILE A 317 0.79 9.96 -18.88
N ALA A 318 1.75 9.07 -19.15
CA ALA A 318 1.49 7.76 -19.73
C ALA A 318 0.48 6.95 -18.88
N ARG A 319 0.60 6.98 -17.55
CA ARG A 319 -0.33 6.30 -16.63
C ARG A 319 -1.73 6.94 -16.62
N ASP A 320 -1.81 8.25 -16.74
CA ASP A 320 -3.10 8.94 -16.90
C ASP A 320 -3.75 8.59 -18.24
N ILE A 321 -2.98 8.46 -19.32
CA ILE A 321 -3.45 7.98 -20.64
C ILE A 321 -3.98 6.55 -20.54
N VAL A 322 -3.24 5.63 -19.94
CA VAL A 322 -3.67 4.23 -19.72
C VAL A 322 -5.00 4.18 -18.99
N ARG A 323 -5.16 4.95 -17.91
CA ARG A 323 -6.42 5.02 -17.18
C ARG A 323 -7.56 5.51 -18.04
N SER A 324 -7.32 6.55 -18.82
CA SER A 324 -8.34 7.15 -19.72
C SER A 324 -8.77 6.14 -20.77
N ILE A 325 -7.84 5.39 -21.36
CA ILE A 325 -8.16 4.30 -22.29
C ILE A 325 -8.98 3.20 -21.60
N GLN A 326 -8.64 2.79 -20.38
CA GLN A 326 -9.39 1.79 -19.64
C GLN A 326 -10.82 2.25 -19.32
N ASN A 327 -11.01 3.54 -19.02
CA ASN A 327 -12.34 4.12 -18.84
C ASN A 327 -13.14 4.08 -20.14
N LEU A 328 -12.54 4.51 -21.27
CA LEU A 328 -13.18 4.45 -22.59
C LEU A 328 -13.58 3.02 -22.98
N ARG A 329 -12.73 2.04 -22.73
CA ARG A 329 -13.07 0.61 -22.95
C ARG A 329 -14.32 0.21 -22.16
N LYS A 330 -14.38 0.59 -20.88
CA LYS A 330 -15.53 0.29 -20.02
C LYS A 330 -16.81 0.98 -20.50
N GLU A 331 -16.73 2.25 -20.85
CA GLU A 331 -17.86 3.05 -21.37
C GLU A 331 -18.36 2.53 -22.72
N SER A 332 -17.44 1.97 -23.53
CA SER A 332 -17.76 1.33 -24.80
C SER A 332 -18.31 -0.09 -24.63
N GLY A 333 -18.43 -0.62 -23.41
CA GLY A 333 -18.95 -1.95 -23.13
C GLY A 333 -18.02 -3.08 -23.54
N PHE A 334 -16.70 -2.84 -23.64
CA PHE A 334 -15.73 -3.86 -24.01
C PHE A 334 -15.47 -4.82 -22.83
N GLU A 335 -15.29 -6.09 -23.16
CA GLU A 335 -14.86 -7.09 -22.19
C GLU A 335 -13.39 -6.88 -21.78
N VAL A 336 -13.02 -7.39 -20.63
CA VAL A 336 -11.66 -7.22 -20.08
C VAL A 336 -10.60 -7.80 -21.03
N SER A 337 -10.91 -8.91 -21.72
CA SER A 337 -10.02 -9.60 -22.65
C SER A 337 -10.02 -9.05 -24.07
N ASP A 338 -10.91 -8.13 -24.40
CA ASP A 338 -11.01 -7.57 -25.76
C ASP A 338 -9.72 -6.86 -26.18
N ARG A 339 -9.31 -7.07 -27.42
CA ARG A 339 -8.22 -6.35 -28.06
C ARG A 339 -8.77 -5.09 -28.73
N ILE A 340 -7.96 -4.03 -28.75
CA ILE A 340 -8.37 -2.75 -29.31
C ILE A 340 -7.36 -2.19 -30.31
N ARG A 341 -7.89 -1.38 -31.22
CA ARG A 341 -7.13 -0.40 -31.98
C ARG A 341 -7.28 0.95 -31.29
N LEU A 342 -6.16 1.61 -31.01
CA LEU A 342 -6.12 2.94 -30.39
C LEU A 342 -5.72 4.00 -31.40
N THR A 343 -6.52 5.04 -31.50
CA THR A 343 -6.15 6.27 -32.20
C THR A 343 -6.03 7.39 -31.19
N TRP A 344 -5.00 8.22 -31.30
CA TRP A 344 -4.75 9.29 -30.35
C TRP A 344 -4.31 10.59 -31.03
N ASP A 345 -4.57 11.72 -30.37
CA ASP A 345 -4.19 13.08 -30.76
C ASP A 345 -3.75 13.85 -29.53
N GLY A 346 -2.74 14.71 -29.67
CA GLY A 346 -2.21 15.50 -28.56
C GLY A 346 -1.02 16.37 -28.97
N ASP A 347 -0.53 17.13 -28.01
CA ASP A 347 0.62 18.03 -28.20
C ASP A 347 1.96 17.28 -28.34
N ASP A 348 3.06 18.02 -28.48
CA ASP A 348 4.38 17.42 -28.65
C ASP A 348 4.88 16.66 -27.40
N VAL A 349 4.38 16.99 -26.20
CA VAL A 349 4.67 16.20 -24.98
C VAL A 349 3.97 14.86 -25.05
N VAL A 350 2.71 14.82 -25.44
CA VAL A 350 1.95 13.58 -25.62
C VAL A 350 2.59 12.70 -26.69
N LYS A 351 3.08 13.28 -27.79
CA LYS A 351 3.84 12.51 -28.82
C LYS A 351 5.06 11.83 -28.23
N ARG A 352 5.89 12.55 -27.47
CA ARG A 352 7.04 11.94 -26.78
C ARG A 352 6.64 10.84 -25.80
N VAL A 353 5.53 11.03 -25.09
CA VAL A 353 5.00 9.99 -24.18
C VAL A 353 4.67 8.72 -24.95
N PHE A 354 4.00 8.80 -26.10
CA PHE A 354 3.73 7.61 -26.92
C PHE A 354 5.00 7.04 -27.56
N GLU A 355 6.01 7.86 -27.87
CA GLU A 355 7.31 7.37 -28.34
C GLU A 355 8.06 6.58 -27.26
N HIS A 356 8.11 7.09 -26.03
CA HIS A 356 8.87 6.49 -24.93
C HIS A 356 8.11 5.36 -24.23
N PHE A 357 6.81 5.51 -24.01
CA PHE A 357 5.96 4.62 -23.22
C PHE A 357 4.92 3.87 -24.03
N GLY A 358 4.92 3.97 -25.35
CA GLY A 358 3.90 3.37 -26.22
C GLY A 358 3.77 1.85 -26.03
N GLN A 359 4.87 1.12 -25.88
CA GLN A 359 4.83 -0.32 -25.62
C GLN A 359 4.15 -0.65 -24.28
N THR A 360 4.39 0.13 -23.25
CA THR A 360 3.74 -0.02 -21.95
C THR A 360 2.26 0.28 -22.05
N ILE A 361 1.89 1.38 -22.72
CA ILE A 361 0.50 1.75 -22.98
C ILE A 361 -0.22 0.62 -23.72
N ALA A 362 0.36 0.11 -24.81
CA ALA A 362 -0.22 -1.01 -25.59
C ALA A 362 -0.46 -2.25 -24.75
N LYS A 363 0.54 -2.64 -23.95
CA LYS A 363 0.46 -3.83 -23.09
C LYS A 363 -0.61 -3.69 -22.02
N GLU A 364 -0.69 -2.53 -21.35
CA GLU A 364 -1.63 -2.31 -20.24
C GLU A 364 -3.08 -2.07 -20.72
N THR A 365 -3.26 -1.70 -21.98
CA THR A 365 -4.58 -1.42 -22.56
C THR A 365 -5.05 -2.50 -23.54
N LEU A 366 -4.24 -3.54 -23.78
CA LEU A 366 -4.48 -4.60 -24.77
C LEU A 366 -4.64 -4.04 -26.18
N SER A 367 -3.87 -3.00 -26.53
CA SER A 367 -3.90 -2.40 -27.87
C SER A 367 -3.00 -3.18 -28.82
N ASN A 368 -3.58 -3.73 -29.89
CA ASN A 368 -2.81 -4.41 -30.95
C ASN A 368 -2.12 -3.40 -31.87
N SER A 369 -2.75 -2.25 -32.08
CA SER A 369 -2.20 -1.17 -32.88
C SER A 369 -2.50 0.19 -32.29
N MET A 370 -1.58 1.13 -32.50
CA MET A 370 -1.72 2.53 -32.08
C MET A 370 -1.32 3.45 -33.22
N SER A 371 -2.13 4.47 -33.49
CA SER A 371 -1.87 5.45 -34.54
C SER A 371 -2.16 6.87 -34.08
N PHE A 372 -1.33 7.80 -34.55
CA PHE A 372 -1.58 9.24 -34.41
C PHE A 372 -2.47 9.71 -35.57
N ALA A 373 -3.57 10.39 -35.23
CA ALA A 373 -4.40 11.08 -36.20
C ALA A 373 -5.17 12.19 -35.49
N THR A 374 -5.45 13.27 -36.19
CA THR A 374 -6.29 14.34 -35.66
C THR A 374 -7.69 13.81 -35.37
N LEU A 375 -8.14 13.98 -34.14
CA LEU A 375 -9.42 13.52 -33.66
C LEU A 375 -10.34 14.70 -33.34
N ASP A 376 -11.59 14.58 -33.74
CA ASP A 376 -12.67 15.45 -33.27
C ASP A 376 -13.24 14.84 -31.97
N GLY A 377 -13.59 15.68 -31.00
CA GLY A 377 -14.20 15.22 -29.75
C GLY A 377 -13.64 15.91 -28.50
N GLU A 378 -14.13 15.44 -27.38
CA GLU A 378 -13.72 15.96 -26.07
C GLU A 378 -12.27 15.53 -25.75
N ALA A 379 -11.47 16.51 -25.34
CA ALA A 379 -10.10 16.24 -24.92
C ALA A 379 -10.07 15.92 -23.42
N ILE A 380 -9.25 14.94 -23.05
CA ILE A 380 -9.08 14.44 -21.69
C ILE A 380 -7.81 15.08 -21.10
N ASP A 381 -7.90 15.60 -19.89
CA ASP A 381 -6.74 16.11 -19.16
C ASP A 381 -5.89 14.95 -18.62
N CYS A 382 -4.65 14.88 -19.08
CA CYS A 382 -3.64 13.93 -18.65
C CYS A 382 -2.38 14.69 -18.19
N GLY A 383 -2.34 15.06 -16.90
CA GLY A 383 -1.18 15.75 -16.31
C GLY A 383 -0.91 17.15 -16.89
N ASP A 384 -1.96 17.96 -17.02
CA ASP A 384 -1.97 19.30 -17.62
C ASP A 384 -1.78 19.31 -19.15
N HIS A 385 -1.83 18.13 -19.79
CA HIS A 385 -1.82 17.99 -21.25
C HIS A 385 -3.15 17.41 -21.75
N MET A 386 -3.65 17.98 -22.83
CA MET A 386 -4.93 17.57 -23.40
C MET A 386 -4.70 16.47 -24.45
N VAL A 387 -5.35 15.32 -24.25
CA VAL A 387 -5.25 14.15 -25.11
C VAL A 387 -6.64 13.78 -25.64
N ARG A 388 -6.77 13.49 -26.93
CA ARG A 388 -7.97 12.85 -27.48
C ARG A 388 -7.67 11.39 -27.79
N LEU A 389 -8.61 10.53 -27.47
CA LEU A 389 -8.44 9.08 -27.58
C LEU A 389 -9.68 8.49 -28.24
N ALA A 390 -9.48 7.57 -29.16
CA ALA A 390 -10.55 6.77 -29.74
C ALA A 390 -10.15 5.29 -29.69
N VAL A 391 -11.07 4.42 -29.27
CA VAL A 391 -10.86 2.98 -29.14
C VAL A 391 -11.86 2.24 -30.02
N GLU A 392 -11.37 1.25 -30.78
CA GLU A 392 -12.18 0.36 -31.59
C GLU A 392 -11.85 -1.07 -31.20
N LYS A 393 -12.87 -1.93 -31.10
CA LYS A 393 -12.68 -3.36 -30.84
C LYS A 393 -12.15 -4.05 -32.09
N GLU A 394 -11.10 -4.87 -31.94
CA GLU A 394 -10.56 -5.73 -33.01
C GLU A 394 -11.07 -7.17 -32.95
#